data_511808100e0242652e9a7bc68667df0c
#
_entry.id   511808100e0242652e9a7bc68667df0c
#
_cell.length_a   1.000
_cell.length_b   1.000
_cell.length_c   1.000
_cell.angle_alpha   90.00
_cell.angle_beta   90.00
_cell.angle_gamma   90.00
#
_symmetry.space_group_name_H-M   'P 1'
#
loop_
_entity.id
_entity.type
_entity.pdbx_description
1 polymer ?
#
loop_
_entity_poly.entity_id
_entity_poly.type
_entity_poly.pdbx_seq_one_letter_code
_entity_poly.pdbx_strand_id
1 'polypeptide(L)'
;MQSSGLLKPRIIDVQSVSPVQAKVVMEPFERGYGHTLGNALRRILLSSMVGYAPTEVGIDGVLHEYSTVDGVQEDVVDILLNLKGIVFKLHNRDVVNLKLTKEGEGAVRAGDIELPHDVEIINPEHVIAHLSPGGKLAMEIKVEKGRGYVPGNVRNLGDAKTIGKLVLDASFSPIRRVAYAVESARVEQRTDLDKLIVDIETNGVVEPEEAIRYAARVLMEQLSVFADLEGTAPVAEASKPAQVDPVLLRPVDDLELTVRSANCLKAENIYYIGDLIQRTENELLKTPNLGRKSLNEIKEVLAARGLTLGMKLENWPPAGLEKA
;
A
#
# COMPACT_ATOMS: atom_id res chain seq x y z
N MET A 1 33.35 12.82 -2.37
CA MET A 1 33.58 12.33 -3.75
C MET A 1 32.47 12.89 -4.62
N GLN A 2 32.80 13.81 -5.54
CA GLN A 2 31.85 14.25 -6.54
C GLN A 2 31.54 13.03 -7.43
N SER A 3 30.28 12.62 -7.52
CA SER A 3 29.83 11.61 -8.47
C SER A 3 30.16 12.12 -9.86
N SER A 4 31.26 11.63 -10.44
CA SER A 4 31.57 11.85 -11.84
C SER A 4 30.38 11.37 -12.64
N GLY A 5 29.72 12.30 -13.32
CA GLY A 5 28.39 12.23 -13.91
C GLY A 5 28.09 10.98 -14.70
N LEU A 6 27.63 9.94 -14.01
CA LEU A 6 27.00 8.80 -14.67
C LEU A 6 25.78 9.31 -15.44
N LEU A 7 25.66 8.89 -16.68
CA LEU A 7 24.52 9.23 -17.53
C LEU A 7 23.24 8.68 -16.92
N LYS A 8 22.27 9.57 -16.75
CA LYS A 8 20.90 9.16 -16.39
C LYS A 8 20.08 8.97 -17.66
N PRO A 9 19.20 7.97 -17.72
CA PRO A 9 18.31 7.80 -18.87
C PRO A 9 17.49 9.07 -19.06
N ARG A 10 17.42 9.52 -20.31
CA ARG A 10 16.68 10.72 -20.71
C ARG A 10 15.46 10.39 -21.55
N ILE A 11 15.52 9.26 -22.24
CA ILE A 11 14.43 8.78 -23.09
C ILE A 11 13.77 7.64 -22.35
N ILE A 12 12.47 7.81 -22.09
CA ILE A 12 11.60 6.76 -21.59
C ILE A 12 10.45 6.72 -22.57
N ASP A 13 10.43 5.66 -23.39
CA ASP A 13 9.36 5.42 -24.36
C ASP A 13 8.51 4.26 -23.86
N VAL A 14 7.22 4.49 -23.74
CA VAL A 14 6.26 3.48 -23.28
C VAL A 14 5.37 3.09 -24.45
N GLN A 15 5.60 1.91 -24.98
CA GLN A 15 4.81 1.32 -26.04
C GLN A 15 3.74 0.41 -25.41
N SER A 16 2.54 0.93 -25.23
CA SER A 16 1.40 0.15 -24.76
C SER A 16 0.91 -0.76 -25.89
N VAL A 17 1.07 -2.07 -25.71
CA VAL A 17 0.58 -3.09 -26.66
C VAL A 17 -0.88 -3.40 -26.40
N SER A 18 -1.27 -3.43 -25.12
CA SER A 18 -2.64 -3.63 -24.65
C SER A 18 -2.79 -3.01 -23.24
N PRO A 19 -4.00 -2.92 -22.68
CA PRO A 19 -4.20 -2.43 -21.31
C PRO A 19 -3.40 -3.22 -20.26
N VAL A 20 -3.04 -4.45 -20.55
CA VAL A 20 -2.34 -5.37 -19.63
C VAL A 20 -0.89 -5.63 -20.03
N GLN A 21 -0.44 -5.13 -21.19
CA GLN A 21 0.91 -5.36 -21.69
C GLN A 21 1.55 -4.07 -22.20
N ALA A 22 2.75 -3.79 -21.73
CA ALA A 22 3.56 -2.67 -22.21
C ALA A 22 5.03 -3.06 -22.39
N LYS A 23 5.68 -2.39 -23.35
CA LYS A 23 7.11 -2.43 -23.59
C LYS A 23 7.69 -1.07 -23.23
N VAL A 24 8.53 -1.03 -22.21
CA VAL A 24 9.16 0.22 -21.72
C VAL A 24 10.62 0.23 -22.12
N VAL A 25 11.00 1.26 -22.87
CA VAL A 25 12.35 1.47 -23.38
C VAL A 25 12.98 2.63 -22.62
N MET A 26 14.15 2.40 -22.05
CA MET A 26 14.91 3.38 -21.27
C MET A 26 16.33 3.47 -21.77
N GLU A 27 16.77 4.65 -22.17
CA GLU A 27 18.13 4.93 -22.67
C GLU A 27 18.54 6.38 -22.41
N PRO A 28 19.85 6.73 -22.36
CA PRO A 28 20.98 5.81 -22.30
C PRO A 28 21.33 5.44 -20.84
N PHE A 29 21.92 4.27 -20.66
CA PHE A 29 22.60 3.89 -19.44
C PHE A 29 24.10 3.71 -19.70
N GLU A 30 24.93 3.84 -18.70
CA GLU A 30 26.32 3.40 -18.77
C GLU A 30 26.41 1.88 -18.96
N ARG A 31 27.44 1.41 -19.63
CA ARG A 31 27.63 0.00 -19.95
C ARG A 31 27.52 -0.90 -18.72
N GLY A 32 26.68 -1.94 -18.82
CA GLY A 32 26.42 -2.92 -17.77
C GLY A 32 25.24 -2.57 -16.86
N TYR A 33 24.86 -1.29 -16.76
CA TYR A 33 23.71 -0.88 -15.92
C TYR A 33 22.37 -1.40 -16.44
N GLY A 34 22.24 -1.56 -17.76
CA GLY A 34 21.03 -2.16 -18.35
C GLY A 34 20.74 -3.54 -17.78
N HIS A 35 21.74 -4.41 -17.72
CA HIS A 35 21.59 -5.75 -17.13
C HIS A 35 21.34 -5.72 -15.62
N THR A 36 22.07 -4.88 -14.88
CA THR A 36 21.93 -4.76 -13.43
C THR A 36 20.52 -4.31 -13.05
N LEU A 37 20.04 -3.23 -13.66
CA LEU A 37 18.73 -2.67 -13.35
C LEU A 37 17.60 -3.53 -13.92
N GLY A 38 17.76 -4.06 -15.13
CA GLY A 38 16.77 -4.95 -15.75
C GLY A 38 16.52 -6.21 -14.93
N ASN A 39 17.59 -6.85 -14.44
CA ASN A 39 17.46 -8.02 -13.57
C ASN A 39 16.86 -7.68 -12.21
N ALA A 40 17.29 -6.57 -11.58
CA ALA A 40 16.74 -6.12 -10.30
C ALA A 40 15.24 -5.81 -10.40
N LEU A 41 14.84 -5.03 -11.40
CA LEU A 41 13.42 -4.71 -11.63
C LEU A 41 12.60 -5.97 -11.91
N ARG A 42 13.08 -6.87 -12.78
CA ARG A 42 12.40 -8.13 -13.07
C ARG A 42 12.16 -8.95 -11.81
N ARG A 43 13.16 -9.08 -10.94
CA ARG A 43 13.04 -9.83 -9.69
C ARG A 43 12.02 -9.21 -8.75
N ILE A 44 12.03 -7.89 -8.58
CA ILE A 44 11.09 -7.18 -7.71
C ILE A 44 9.67 -7.28 -8.27
N LEU A 45 9.49 -7.10 -9.56
CA LEU A 45 8.17 -7.23 -10.22
C LEU A 45 7.56 -8.62 -10.00
N LEU A 46 8.35 -9.68 -10.07
CA LEU A 46 7.83 -11.04 -9.90
C LEU A 46 7.61 -11.43 -8.43
N SER A 47 8.40 -10.91 -7.48
CA SER A 47 8.40 -11.37 -6.09
C SER A 47 7.76 -10.43 -5.08
N SER A 48 7.75 -9.12 -5.36
CA SER A 48 7.45 -8.13 -4.31
C SER A 48 6.18 -7.34 -4.55
N MET A 49 5.50 -7.57 -5.68
CA MET A 49 4.23 -6.92 -5.98
C MET A 49 3.12 -7.43 -5.06
N VAL A 50 2.30 -6.51 -4.62
CA VAL A 50 1.09 -6.81 -3.82
C VAL A 50 -0.05 -7.18 -4.76
N GLY A 51 -0.80 -8.20 -4.40
CA GLY A 51 -2.00 -8.60 -5.12
C GLY A 51 -2.97 -9.35 -4.22
N TYR A 52 -3.98 -9.95 -4.81
CA TYR A 52 -5.08 -10.60 -4.13
C TYR A 52 -5.28 -12.00 -4.71
N ALA A 53 -5.55 -12.98 -3.84
CA ALA A 53 -5.79 -14.35 -4.26
C ALA A 53 -6.78 -15.07 -3.34
N PRO A 54 -7.54 -16.04 -3.85
CA PRO A 54 -8.34 -16.92 -3.01
C PRO A 54 -7.40 -17.83 -2.20
N THR A 55 -7.68 -17.96 -0.92
CA THR A 55 -6.82 -18.65 0.05
C THR A 55 -7.50 -19.84 0.71
N GLU A 56 -8.79 -19.73 0.94
CA GLU A 56 -9.63 -20.78 1.52
C GLU A 56 -10.96 -20.82 0.80
N VAL A 57 -11.52 -21.99 0.65
CA VAL A 57 -12.85 -22.21 0.07
C VAL A 57 -13.59 -23.25 0.90
N GLY A 58 -14.83 -22.93 1.25
CA GLY A 58 -15.82 -23.87 1.76
C GLY A 58 -16.85 -24.18 0.69
N ILE A 59 -17.08 -25.42 0.34
CA ILE A 59 -18.11 -25.86 -0.61
C ILE A 59 -19.14 -26.69 0.17
N ASP A 60 -20.40 -26.38 0.00
CA ASP A 60 -21.47 -27.10 0.69
C ASP A 60 -21.46 -28.59 0.34
N GLY A 61 -21.46 -29.44 1.36
CA GLY A 61 -21.42 -30.90 1.19
C GLY A 61 -20.04 -31.48 0.94
N VAL A 62 -18.97 -30.67 0.87
CA VAL A 62 -17.59 -31.12 0.60
C VAL A 62 -16.75 -31.04 1.85
N LEU A 63 -16.06 -32.16 2.19
CA LEU A 63 -15.18 -32.24 3.35
C LEU A 63 -13.69 -32.28 3.00
N HIS A 64 -13.35 -32.68 1.76
CA HIS A 64 -11.98 -32.75 1.29
C HIS A 64 -11.91 -32.54 -0.24
N GLU A 65 -10.75 -32.19 -0.74
CA GLU A 65 -10.50 -31.83 -2.15
C GLU A 65 -10.70 -32.98 -3.15
N TYR A 66 -10.62 -34.24 -2.70
CA TYR A 66 -10.76 -35.42 -3.58
C TYR A 66 -12.22 -35.94 -3.62
N SER A 67 -13.18 -35.05 -3.65
CA SER A 67 -14.59 -35.36 -3.73
C SER A 67 -15.22 -34.77 -4.99
N THR A 68 -16.44 -35.16 -5.26
CA THR A 68 -17.29 -34.62 -6.34
C THR A 68 -18.51 -33.96 -5.71
N VAL A 69 -19.11 -33.02 -6.43
CA VAL A 69 -20.36 -32.36 -6.06
C VAL A 69 -21.48 -32.85 -6.97
N ASP A 70 -22.58 -33.31 -6.38
CA ASP A 70 -23.71 -33.82 -7.16
C ASP A 70 -24.27 -32.72 -8.10
N GLY A 71 -24.40 -33.06 -9.38
CA GLY A 71 -24.90 -32.14 -10.39
C GLY A 71 -23.88 -31.12 -10.90
N VAL A 72 -22.60 -31.24 -10.54
CA VAL A 72 -21.47 -30.49 -11.11
C VAL A 72 -20.63 -31.41 -11.96
N GLN A 73 -20.18 -30.94 -13.13
CA GLN A 73 -19.40 -31.76 -14.07
C GLN A 73 -17.95 -31.92 -13.64
N GLU A 74 -17.35 -30.84 -13.10
CA GLU A 74 -15.98 -30.82 -12.60
C GLU A 74 -15.88 -31.44 -11.21
N ASP A 75 -14.75 -32.04 -10.91
CA ASP A 75 -14.41 -32.42 -9.54
C ASP A 75 -13.98 -31.20 -8.69
N VAL A 76 -13.87 -31.39 -7.38
CA VAL A 76 -13.52 -30.30 -6.47
C VAL A 76 -12.13 -29.77 -6.76
N VAL A 77 -11.17 -30.61 -7.17
CA VAL A 77 -9.80 -30.17 -7.51
C VAL A 77 -9.85 -29.23 -8.71
N ASP A 78 -10.61 -29.55 -9.75
CA ASP A 78 -10.77 -28.70 -10.93
C ASP A 78 -11.43 -27.37 -10.57
N ILE A 79 -12.47 -27.38 -9.72
CA ILE A 79 -13.11 -26.16 -9.21
C ILE A 79 -12.08 -25.30 -8.49
N LEU A 80 -11.25 -25.87 -7.60
CA LEU A 80 -10.22 -25.13 -6.88
C LEU A 80 -9.16 -24.54 -7.83
N LEU A 81 -8.76 -25.27 -8.87
CA LEU A 81 -7.83 -24.80 -9.88
C LEU A 81 -8.43 -23.65 -10.70
N ASN A 82 -9.73 -23.75 -11.07
CA ASN A 82 -10.43 -22.70 -11.78
C ASN A 82 -10.56 -21.43 -10.92
N LEU A 83 -10.85 -21.56 -9.62
CA LEU A 83 -10.89 -20.43 -8.69
C LEU A 83 -9.57 -19.66 -8.62
N LYS A 84 -8.41 -20.33 -8.72
CA LYS A 84 -7.09 -19.68 -8.78
C LYS A 84 -6.90 -18.82 -10.05
N GLY A 85 -7.70 -19.03 -11.09
CA GLY A 85 -7.70 -18.22 -12.30
C GLY A 85 -8.45 -16.90 -12.20
N ILE A 86 -9.24 -16.70 -11.13
CA ILE A 86 -10.01 -15.47 -10.95
C ILE A 86 -9.08 -14.34 -10.47
N VAL A 87 -9.22 -13.18 -11.07
CA VAL A 87 -8.43 -11.99 -10.76
C VAL A 87 -9.28 -11.04 -9.94
N PHE A 88 -8.96 -10.96 -8.65
CA PHE A 88 -9.62 -10.09 -7.69
C PHE A 88 -8.87 -8.77 -7.51
N LYS A 89 -9.62 -7.69 -7.27
CA LYS A 89 -9.11 -6.39 -6.85
C LYS A 89 -9.92 -5.90 -5.66
N LEU A 90 -9.27 -5.69 -4.53
CA LEU A 90 -9.89 -5.19 -3.32
C LEU A 90 -9.49 -3.74 -3.08
N HIS A 91 -10.45 -2.93 -2.64
CA HIS A 91 -10.24 -1.53 -2.28
C HIS A 91 -10.31 -1.39 -0.76
N ASN A 92 -9.21 -0.92 -0.14
CA ASN A 92 -9.13 -0.61 1.29
C ASN A 92 -9.40 -1.78 2.26
N ARG A 93 -9.30 -3.04 1.78
CA ARG A 93 -9.41 -4.24 2.60
C ARG A 93 -8.27 -5.20 2.34
N ASP A 94 -7.88 -5.92 3.39
CA ASP A 94 -6.85 -6.96 3.29
C ASP A 94 -7.45 -8.37 3.20
N VAL A 95 -8.68 -8.56 3.68
CA VAL A 95 -9.38 -9.85 3.68
C VAL A 95 -10.87 -9.64 3.40
N VAL A 96 -11.47 -10.53 2.61
CA VAL A 96 -12.91 -10.56 2.35
C VAL A 96 -13.39 -12.00 2.18
N ASN A 97 -14.59 -12.30 2.67
CA ASN A 97 -15.31 -13.54 2.39
C ASN A 97 -16.41 -13.26 1.38
N LEU A 98 -16.40 -13.98 0.28
CA LEU A 98 -17.32 -13.86 -0.83
C LEU A 98 -18.20 -15.11 -0.89
N LYS A 99 -19.44 -14.95 -1.31
CA LYS A 99 -20.38 -16.06 -1.49
C LYS A 99 -20.70 -16.22 -2.96
N LEU A 100 -20.86 -17.48 -3.37
CA LEU A 100 -21.38 -17.85 -4.67
C LEU A 100 -22.47 -18.89 -4.45
N THR A 101 -23.65 -18.64 -5.00
CA THR A 101 -24.75 -19.60 -5.02
C THR A 101 -25.36 -19.57 -6.40
N LYS A 102 -25.36 -20.73 -7.09
CA LYS A 102 -25.97 -20.89 -8.40
C LYS A 102 -26.70 -22.20 -8.48
N GLU A 103 -27.88 -22.16 -9.06
CA GLU A 103 -28.76 -23.31 -9.28
C GLU A 103 -29.19 -23.36 -10.75
N GLY A 104 -29.40 -24.56 -11.26
CA GLY A 104 -29.86 -24.80 -12.64
C GLY A 104 -28.73 -25.09 -13.60
N GLU A 105 -29.06 -25.56 -14.79
CA GLU A 105 -28.12 -25.96 -15.83
C GLU A 105 -27.33 -24.76 -16.38
N GLY A 106 -26.01 -24.90 -16.54
CA GLY A 106 -25.17 -23.95 -17.23
C GLY A 106 -23.82 -23.71 -16.56
N ALA A 107 -23.03 -22.82 -17.15
CA ALA A 107 -21.70 -22.46 -16.63
C ALA A 107 -21.81 -21.53 -15.42
N VAL A 108 -21.10 -21.85 -14.37
CA VAL A 108 -20.85 -21.00 -13.21
C VAL A 108 -19.63 -20.15 -13.51
N ARG A 109 -19.78 -18.83 -13.48
CA ARG A 109 -18.72 -17.89 -13.81
C ARG A 109 -18.29 -17.05 -12.63
N ALA A 110 -17.14 -16.44 -12.71
CA ALA A 110 -16.65 -15.53 -11.71
C ALA A 110 -17.59 -14.34 -11.44
N GLY A 111 -18.33 -13.91 -12.46
CA GLY A 111 -19.36 -12.87 -12.35
C GLY A 111 -20.61 -13.27 -11.55
N ASP A 112 -20.80 -14.56 -11.26
CA ASP A 112 -21.89 -15.05 -10.40
C ASP A 112 -21.57 -14.91 -8.89
N ILE A 113 -20.35 -14.52 -8.54
CA ILE A 113 -19.94 -14.28 -7.15
C ILE A 113 -20.60 -13.00 -6.63
N GLU A 114 -21.18 -13.07 -5.44
CA GLU A 114 -21.75 -11.91 -4.76
C GLU A 114 -20.64 -10.96 -4.31
N LEU A 115 -20.56 -9.78 -4.92
CA LEU A 115 -19.51 -8.82 -4.66
C LEU A 115 -19.99 -7.66 -3.79
N PRO A 116 -19.32 -7.36 -2.65
CA PRO A 116 -19.48 -6.09 -1.96
C PRO A 116 -18.89 -4.94 -2.78
N HIS A 117 -19.26 -3.69 -2.46
CA HIS A 117 -18.89 -2.49 -3.22
C HIS A 117 -17.37 -2.23 -3.34
N ASP A 118 -16.60 -2.83 -2.48
CA ASP A 118 -15.15 -2.67 -2.37
C ASP A 118 -14.36 -3.83 -2.98
N VAL A 119 -15.03 -4.70 -3.74
CA VAL A 119 -14.41 -5.83 -4.45
C VAL A 119 -14.81 -5.80 -5.92
N GLU A 120 -13.82 -5.97 -6.79
CA GLU A 120 -13.98 -6.03 -8.23
C GLU A 120 -13.33 -7.31 -8.77
N ILE A 121 -13.96 -7.94 -9.76
CA ILE A 121 -13.39 -9.06 -10.54
C ILE A 121 -13.05 -8.54 -11.93
N ILE A 122 -11.79 -8.69 -12.33
CA ILE A 122 -11.29 -8.19 -13.62
C ILE A 122 -11.73 -9.10 -14.78
N ASN A 123 -11.90 -10.40 -14.51
CA ASN A 123 -12.28 -11.42 -15.52
C ASN A 123 -13.59 -12.12 -15.17
N PRO A 124 -14.74 -11.43 -15.18
CA PRO A 124 -16.03 -11.98 -14.74
C PRO A 124 -16.52 -13.16 -15.60
N GLU A 125 -16.06 -13.27 -16.85
CA GLU A 125 -16.41 -14.35 -17.76
C GLU A 125 -15.66 -15.67 -17.49
N HIS A 126 -14.70 -15.68 -16.54
CA HIS A 126 -13.94 -16.86 -16.21
C HIS A 126 -14.85 -17.95 -15.64
N VAL A 127 -14.81 -19.15 -16.24
CA VAL A 127 -15.65 -20.28 -15.84
C VAL A 127 -15.03 -20.99 -14.65
N ILE A 128 -15.85 -21.25 -13.64
CA ILE A 128 -15.48 -21.97 -12.41
C ILE A 128 -15.89 -23.45 -12.54
N ALA A 129 -17.13 -23.69 -12.95
CA ALA A 129 -17.69 -25.04 -13.09
C ALA A 129 -18.89 -25.05 -14.05
N HIS A 130 -19.37 -26.23 -14.41
CA HIS A 130 -20.60 -26.42 -15.20
C HIS A 130 -21.60 -27.25 -14.39
N LEU A 131 -22.83 -26.73 -14.31
CA LEU A 131 -23.94 -27.42 -13.66
C LEU A 131 -24.74 -28.22 -14.65
N SER A 132 -25.08 -29.45 -14.27
CA SER A 132 -26.04 -30.30 -14.94
C SER A 132 -27.49 -29.90 -14.62
N PRO A 133 -28.52 -30.39 -15.35
CA PRO A 133 -29.90 -30.11 -15.01
C PRO A 133 -30.22 -30.50 -13.56
N GLY A 134 -30.72 -29.51 -12.79
CA GLY A 134 -31.02 -29.67 -11.36
C GLY A 134 -29.79 -29.58 -10.42
N GLY A 135 -28.60 -29.31 -10.96
CA GLY A 135 -27.38 -29.08 -10.17
C GLY A 135 -27.44 -27.78 -9.39
N LYS A 136 -26.76 -27.78 -8.25
CA LYS A 136 -26.59 -26.63 -7.38
C LYS A 136 -25.17 -26.57 -6.87
N LEU A 137 -24.57 -25.36 -6.89
CA LEU A 137 -23.26 -25.10 -6.31
C LEU A 137 -23.35 -23.90 -5.36
N ALA A 138 -23.01 -24.13 -4.10
CA ALA A 138 -22.92 -23.08 -3.09
C ALA A 138 -21.53 -23.14 -2.45
N MET A 139 -20.82 -22.01 -2.42
CA MET A 139 -19.50 -21.92 -1.84
C MET A 139 -19.23 -20.57 -1.19
N GLU A 140 -18.33 -20.57 -0.21
CA GLU A 140 -17.75 -19.40 0.43
C GLU A 140 -16.26 -19.33 0.09
N ILE A 141 -15.81 -18.20 -0.45
CA ILE A 141 -14.44 -17.99 -0.92
C ILE A 141 -13.81 -16.89 -0.08
N LYS A 142 -12.71 -17.20 0.60
CA LYS A 142 -11.91 -16.21 1.31
C LYS A 142 -10.81 -15.69 0.39
N VAL A 143 -10.80 -14.39 0.16
CA VAL A 143 -9.78 -13.71 -0.63
C VAL A 143 -8.94 -12.85 0.28
N GLU A 144 -7.63 -12.95 0.16
CA GLU A 144 -6.66 -12.20 0.97
C GLU A 144 -5.68 -11.43 0.11
N LYS A 145 -5.12 -10.39 0.71
CA LYS A 145 -4.02 -9.61 0.17
C LYS A 145 -2.68 -10.25 0.57
N GLY A 146 -1.76 -10.32 -0.36
CA GLY A 146 -0.43 -10.87 -0.09
C GLY A 146 0.59 -10.51 -1.14
N ARG A 147 1.74 -11.17 -1.09
CA ARG A 147 2.86 -10.99 -2.02
C ARG A 147 3.41 -12.34 -2.46
N GLY A 148 3.78 -12.43 -3.73
CA GLY A 148 4.43 -13.61 -4.29
C GLY A 148 3.54 -14.85 -4.26
N TYR A 149 4.10 -16.00 -3.92
CA TYR A 149 3.42 -17.29 -3.85
C TYR A 149 3.50 -17.85 -2.43
N VAL A 150 2.38 -18.26 -1.88
CA VAL A 150 2.29 -18.88 -0.55
C VAL A 150 1.59 -20.23 -0.69
N PRO A 151 2.29 -21.36 -0.45
CA PRO A 151 1.69 -22.68 -0.51
C PRO A 151 0.71 -22.92 0.65
N GLY A 152 -0.37 -23.63 0.36
CA GLY A 152 -1.45 -23.91 1.33
C GLY A 152 -1.01 -24.69 2.56
N ASN A 153 -0.02 -25.60 2.42
CA ASN A 153 0.51 -26.36 3.53
C ASN A 153 1.18 -25.50 4.62
N VAL A 154 1.78 -24.37 4.24
CA VAL A 154 2.41 -23.43 5.19
C VAL A 154 1.37 -22.70 6.02
N ARG A 155 0.18 -22.43 5.45
CA ARG A 155 -0.93 -21.74 6.13
C ARG A 155 -1.61 -22.62 7.17
N ASN A 156 -1.63 -23.93 6.95
CA ASN A 156 -2.23 -24.90 7.86
C ASN A 156 -1.47 -25.09 9.18
N LEU A 157 -0.31 -24.46 9.36
CA LEU A 157 0.51 -24.61 10.58
C LEU A 157 0.02 -23.76 11.77
N GLY A 158 -0.88 -22.81 11.56
CA GLY A 158 -1.29 -21.83 12.59
C GLY A 158 -2.69 -22.04 13.20
N ASP A 159 -3.65 -22.57 12.44
CA ASP A 159 -5.05 -22.70 12.88
C ASP A 159 -5.52 -24.14 12.92
N ALA A 160 -6.33 -24.48 13.93
CA ALA A 160 -7.00 -25.77 13.97
C ALA A 160 -7.79 -25.98 12.67
N LYS A 161 -7.50 -27.06 11.93
CA LYS A 161 -8.20 -27.42 10.69
C LYS A 161 -9.71 -27.35 10.91
N THR A 162 -10.35 -26.32 10.38
CA THR A 162 -11.80 -26.26 10.37
C THR A 162 -12.28 -27.26 9.34
N ILE A 163 -13.02 -28.27 9.78
CA ILE A 163 -13.57 -29.30 8.91
C ILE A 163 -14.45 -28.64 7.84
N GLY A 164 -14.24 -29.04 6.55
CA GLY A 164 -14.99 -28.49 5.42
C GLY A 164 -14.39 -27.20 4.80
N LYS A 165 -13.28 -26.68 5.31
CA LYS A 165 -12.52 -25.62 4.65
C LYS A 165 -11.33 -26.20 3.87
N LEU A 166 -11.31 -25.92 2.59
CA LEU A 166 -10.25 -26.32 1.65
C LEU A 166 -9.28 -25.16 1.50
N VAL A 167 -8.00 -25.41 1.74
CA VAL A 167 -6.94 -24.39 1.64
C VAL A 167 -6.31 -24.45 0.26
N LEU A 168 -6.20 -23.27 -0.39
CA LEU A 168 -5.56 -23.14 -1.69
C LEU A 168 -4.15 -22.56 -1.57
N ASP A 169 -3.28 -22.99 -2.48
CA ASP A 169 -2.06 -22.25 -2.75
C ASP A 169 -2.42 -20.88 -3.35
N ALA A 170 -1.91 -19.83 -2.77
CA ALA A 170 -2.20 -18.47 -3.20
C ALA A 170 -1.06 -17.88 -4.03
N SER A 171 -1.35 -17.50 -5.26
CA SER A 171 -0.48 -16.71 -6.12
C SER A 171 -0.98 -15.27 -6.14
N PHE A 172 -0.32 -14.41 -5.38
CA PHE A 172 -0.74 -13.02 -5.22
C PHE A 172 -0.21 -12.08 -6.30
N SER A 173 0.83 -12.51 -7.04
CA SER A 173 1.49 -11.62 -8.01
C SER A 173 0.52 -11.14 -9.09
N PRO A 174 0.34 -9.80 -9.27
CA PRO A 174 -0.43 -9.27 -10.38
C PRO A 174 0.34 -9.31 -11.70
N ILE A 175 1.59 -9.75 -11.68
CA ILE A 175 2.45 -9.81 -12.86
C ILE A 175 2.46 -11.23 -13.42
N ARG A 176 2.09 -11.36 -14.69
CA ARG A 176 2.10 -12.65 -15.41
C ARG A 176 3.45 -12.96 -16.02
N ARG A 177 4.05 -11.94 -16.66
CA ARG A 177 5.32 -12.12 -17.36
C ARG A 177 6.15 -10.84 -17.31
N VAL A 178 7.45 -11.00 -17.08
CA VAL A 178 8.45 -9.93 -17.26
C VAL A 178 9.64 -10.48 -18.01
N ALA A 179 9.97 -9.84 -19.11
CA ALA A 179 11.19 -10.06 -19.85
C ALA A 179 11.95 -8.75 -19.97
N TYR A 180 13.28 -8.80 -20.03
CA TYR A 180 14.07 -7.64 -20.36
C TYR A 180 15.14 -8.00 -21.38
N ALA A 181 15.48 -7.03 -22.21
CA ALA A 181 16.59 -7.09 -23.16
C ALA A 181 17.47 -5.85 -23.03
N VAL A 182 18.74 -6.00 -23.30
CA VAL A 182 19.69 -4.89 -23.32
C VAL A 182 20.29 -4.82 -24.72
N GLU A 183 20.14 -3.66 -25.35
CA GLU A 183 20.68 -3.34 -26.67
C GLU A 183 21.71 -2.23 -26.52
N SER A 184 22.56 -2.05 -27.56
CA SER A 184 23.49 -0.92 -27.60
C SER A 184 22.73 0.38 -27.89
N ALA A 185 22.99 1.41 -27.09
CA ALA A 185 22.52 2.77 -27.34
C ALA A 185 23.66 3.64 -27.88
N ARG A 186 23.31 4.59 -28.73
CA ARG A 186 24.27 5.57 -29.26
C ARG A 186 23.84 6.97 -28.85
N VAL A 187 24.76 7.68 -28.20
CA VAL A 187 24.59 9.11 -27.92
C VAL A 187 25.81 9.84 -28.45
N GLU A 188 25.60 10.64 -29.49
CA GLU A 188 26.64 11.37 -30.21
C GLU A 188 27.76 10.42 -30.72
N GLN A 189 28.97 10.52 -30.15
CA GLN A 189 30.11 9.68 -30.50
C GLN A 189 30.27 8.43 -29.64
N ARG A 190 29.48 8.31 -28.55
CA ARG A 190 29.50 7.14 -27.66
C ARG A 190 28.57 6.06 -28.19
N THR A 191 29.10 4.88 -28.41
CA THR A 191 28.35 3.69 -28.89
C THR A 191 28.38 2.54 -27.88
N ASP A 192 28.98 2.78 -26.73
CA ASP A 192 29.23 1.82 -25.66
C ASP A 192 28.16 1.88 -24.54
N LEU A 193 27.04 2.50 -24.81
CA LEU A 193 25.96 2.70 -23.86
C LEU A 193 24.90 1.59 -23.97
N ASP A 194 24.16 1.37 -22.87
CA ASP A 194 23.08 0.40 -22.81
C ASP A 194 21.72 1.07 -23.04
N LYS A 195 20.84 0.35 -23.76
CA LYS A 195 19.42 0.60 -23.89
C LYS A 195 18.69 -0.56 -23.25
N LEU A 196 17.94 -0.29 -22.19
CA LEU A 196 17.16 -1.27 -21.47
C LEU A 196 15.72 -1.30 -22.01
N ILE A 197 15.27 -2.46 -22.38
CA ILE A 197 13.92 -2.74 -22.84
C ILE A 197 13.29 -3.70 -21.83
N VAL A 198 12.16 -3.30 -21.23
CA VAL A 198 11.38 -4.15 -20.31
C VAL A 198 10.02 -4.43 -20.93
N ASP A 199 9.72 -5.70 -21.15
CA ASP A 199 8.39 -6.18 -21.60
C ASP A 199 7.67 -6.77 -20.39
N ILE A 200 6.55 -6.18 -20.04
CA ILE A 200 5.77 -6.54 -18.85
C ILE A 200 4.32 -6.85 -19.24
N GLU A 201 3.80 -7.95 -18.69
CA GLU A 201 2.41 -8.36 -18.81
C GLU A 201 1.81 -8.53 -17.41
N THR A 202 0.69 -7.85 -17.16
CA THR A 202 -0.05 -7.88 -15.88
C THR A 202 -1.34 -8.69 -16.03
N ASN A 203 -2.02 -8.92 -14.93
CA ASN A 203 -3.34 -9.56 -14.93
C ASN A 203 -4.50 -8.55 -15.03
N GLY A 204 -4.21 -7.24 -15.15
CA GLY A 204 -5.20 -6.17 -15.24
C GLY A 204 -5.53 -5.45 -13.92
N VAL A 205 -5.05 -5.94 -12.77
CA VAL A 205 -5.25 -5.26 -11.47
C VAL A 205 -4.42 -3.98 -11.39
N VAL A 206 -3.24 -4.00 -11.99
CA VAL A 206 -2.28 -2.89 -11.98
C VAL A 206 -1.84 -2.61 -13.42
N GLU A 207 -1.76 -1.34 -13.78
CA GLU A 207 -1.20 -0.93 -15.08
C GLU A 207 0.29 -1.25 -15.15
N PRO A 208 0.80 -1.66 -16.33
CA PRO A 208 2.20 -2.01 -16.52
C PRO A 208 3.19 -0.93 -16.09
N GLU A 209 2.90 0.33 -16.40
CA GLU A 209 3.74 1.48 -16.01
C GLU A 209 3.77 1.67 -14.51
N GLU A 210 2.62 1.58 -13.85
CA GLU A 210 2.51 1.74 -12.40
C GLU A 210 3.26 0.63 -11.68
N ALA A 211 3.20 -0.60 -12.20
CA ALA A 211 3.97 -1.72 -11.69
C ALA A 211 5.48 -1.45 -11.72
N ILE A 212 6.01 -0.92 -12.83
CA ILE A 212 7.43 -0.57 -12.95
C ILE A 212 7.80 0.55 -11.99
N ARG A 213 6.96 1.60 -11.87
CA ARG A 213 7.18 2.70 -10.91
C ARG A 213 7.19 2.20 -9.46
N TYR A 214 6.31 1.28 -9.14
CA TYR A 214 6.27 0.66 -7.81
C TYR A 214 7.54 -0.16 -7.54
N ALA A 215 7.96 -1.00 -8.49
CA ALA A 215 9.17 -1.80 -8.37
C ALA A 215 10.42 -0.92 -8.20
N ALA A 216 10.51 0.19 -8.94
CA ALA A 216 11.61 1.14 -8.81
C ALA A 216 11.62 1.82 -7.43
N ARG A 217 10.46 2.18 -6.87
CA ARG A 217 10.35 2.73 -5.50
C ARG A 217 10.81 1.74 -4.45
N VAL A 218 10.36 0.48 -4.55
CA VAL A 218 10.81 -0.59 -3.64
C VAL A 218 12.34 -0.76 -3.72
N LEU A 219 12.92 -0.74 -4.92
CA LEU A 219 14.37 -0.85 -5.10
C LEU A 219 15.11 0.32 -4.44
N MET A 220 14.64 1.55 -4.64
CA MET A 220 15.24 2.73 -4.01
C MET A 220 15.17 2.66 -2.48
N GLU A 221 14.03 2.25 -1.94
CA GLU A 221 13.82 2.11 -0.50
C GLU A 221 14.77 1.07 0.11
N GLN A 222 14.93 -0.09 -0.55
CA GLN A 222 15.84 -1.13 -0.09
C GLN A 222 17.32 -0.72 -0.20
N LEU A 223 17.68 0.09 -1.21
CA LEU A 223 19.03 0.58 -1.40
C LEU A 223 19.38 1.75 -0.47
N SER A 224 18.40 2.48 0.05
CA SER A 224 18.64 3.62 0.95
C SER A 224 19.43 3.20 2.20
N VAL A 225 19.15 1.99 2.74
CA VAL A 225 19.87 1.43 3.89
C VAL A 225 21.38 1.31 3.63
N PHE A 226 21.79 1.06 2.40
CA PHE A 226 23.21 0.98 2.03
C PHE A 226 23.85 2.35 1.77
N ALA A 227 23.03 3.36 1.48
CA ALA A 227 23.53 4.74 1.35
C ALA A 227 23.84 5.35 2.72
N ASP A 228 23.09 4.95 3.77
CA ASP A 228 23.21 5.44 5.14
C ASP A 228 23.92 4.39 6.03
N LEU A 229 25.13 3.95 5.62
CA LEU A 229 25.93 2.93 6.36
C LEU A 229 26.46 3.41 7.72
N GLU A 230 26.23 4.64 8.12
CA GLU A 230 26.43 5.09 9.50
C GLU A 230 25.32 4.45 10.35
N GLY A 231 25.70 3.48 11.20
CA GLY A 231 24.81 2.68 12.03
C GLY A 231 23.89 3.51 12.93
N THR A 232 22.93 4.14 12.33
CA THR A 232 21.80 4.72 13.05
C THR A 232 20.86 3.58 13.42
N ALA A 233 20.59 3.51 14.73
CA ALA A 233 19.53 2.68 15.31
C ALA A 233 18.27 2.68 14.44
N PRO A 234 17.43 1.62 14.51
CA PRO A 234 16.28 1.46 13.64
C PRO A 234 15.50 2.77 13.64
N VAL A 235 15.41 3.38 12.46
CA VAL A 235 14.51 4.51 12.23
C VAL A 235 13.12 3.94 12.49
N ALA A 236 12.60 4.25 13.68
CA ALA A 236 11.17 4.16 13.93
C ALA A 236 10.49 4.76 12.69
N GLU A 237 9.51 4.05 12.17
CA GLU A 237 8.69 4.41 11.02
C GLU A 237 8.64 5.92 10.86
N ALA A 238 9.10 6.42 9.71
CA ALA A 238 8.98 7.83 9.39
C ALA A 238 7.49 8.16 9.50
N SER A 239 7.11 8.58 10.69
CA SER A 239 5.83 9.22 10.92
C SER A 239 5.74 10.29 9.83
N LYS A 240 4.71 10.19 8.98
CA LYS A 240 4.29 11.29 8.10
C LYS A 240 4.55 12.58 8.87
N PRO A 241 5.16 13.63 8.27
CA PRO A 241 5.36 14.87 8.98
C PRO A 241 4.01 15.18 9.64
N ALA A 242 3.98 15.14 10.96
CA ALA A 242 2.77 15.43 11.71
C ALA A 242 2.35 16.82 11.18
N GLN A 243 1.23 16.88 10.48
CA GLN A 243 0.66 18.15 10.05
C GLN A 243 0.42 18.88 11.35
N VAL A 244 1.31 19.83 11.66
CA VAL A 244 1.13 20.71 12.81
C VAL A 244 -0.20 21.38 12.57
N ASP A 245 -1.16 21.15 13.47
CA ASP A 245 -2.49 21.72 13.33
C ASP A 245 -2.36 23.22 13.07
N PRO A 246 -2.90 23.77 11.98
CA PRO A 246 -2.78 25.19 11.65
C PRO A 246 -3.22 26.10 12.78
N VAL A 247 -4.04 25.61 13.70
CA VAL A 247 -4.47 26.31 14.91
C VAL A 247 -3.30 26.58 15.87
N LEU A 248 -2.31 25.69 15.97
CA LEU A 248 -1.17 25.83 16.85
C LEU A 248 -0.15 26.89 16.39
N LEU A 249 -0.16 27.19 15.08
CA LEU A 249 0.70 28.23 14.48
C LEU A 249 0.13 29.64 14.58
N ARG A 250 -1.10 29.77 15.08
CA ARG A 250 -1.72 31.09 15.29
C ARG A 250 -1.12 31.79 16.48
N PRO A 251 -1.01 33.14 16.41
CA PRO A 251 -0.56 33.95 17.54
C PRO A 251 -1.55 33.86 18.71
N VAL A 252 -1.04 34.04 19.93
CA VAL A 252 -1.86 34.01 21.16
C VAL A 252 -2.91 35.12 21.17
N ASP A 253 -2.72 36.19 20.38
CA ASP A 253 -3.68 37.29 20.23
C ASP A 253 -5.01 36.82 19.59
N ASP A 254 -4.99 35.76 18.80
CA ASP A 254 -6.20 35.15 18.19
C ASP A 254 -7.10 34.41 19.20
N LEU A 255 -6.64 34.25 20.43
CA LEU A 255 -7.41 33.60 21.49
C LEU A 255 -8.43 34.56 22.17
N GLU A 256 -8.53 35.82 21.73
CA GLU A 256 -9.45 36.84 22.29
C GLU A 256 -9.34 36.97 23.84
N LEU A 257 -8.13 36.80 24.37
CA LEU A 257 -7.83 36.98 25.78
C LEU A 257 -7.89 38.44 26.17
N THR A 258 -8.07 38.72 27.46
CA THR A 258 -7.94 40.09 27.96
C THR A 258 -6.55 40.64 27.65
N VAL A 259 -6.45 41.95 27.36
CA VAL A 259 -5.17 42.61 27.04
C VAL A 259 -4.10 42.38 28.10
N ARG A 260 -4.53 42.24 29.34
CA ARG A 260 -3.64 41.94 30.46
C ARG A 260 -3.05 40.53 30.39
N SER A 261 -3.90 39.52 30.07
CA SER A 261 -3.50 38.14 29.94
C SER A 261 -2.56 37.95 28.73
N ALA A 262 -2.87 38.56 27.58
CA ALA A 262 -2.02 38.53 26.40
C ALA A 262 -0.63 39.16 26.63
N ASN A 263 -0.56 40.32 27.28
CA ASN A 263 0.70 40.98 27.58
C ASN A 263 1.56 40.17 28.56
N CYS A 264 0.96 39.48 29.53
CA CYS A 264 1.70 38.61 30.44
C CYS A 264 2.31 37.40 29.71
N LEU A 265 1.61 36.80 28.75
CA LEU A 265 2.12 35.69 27.96
C LEU A 265 3.25 36.11 27.02
N LYS A 266 3.15 37.29 26.40
CA LYS A 266 4.21 37.87 25.55
C LYS A 266 5.47 38.21 26.35
N ALA A 267 5.32 38.67 27.58
CA ALA A 267 6.47 38.95 28.47
C ALA A 267 7.28 37.69 28.81
N GLU A 268 6.67 36.52 28.75
CA GLU A 268 7.31 35.20 28.95
C GLU A 268 7.71 34.51 27.64
N ASN A 269 7.77 35.26 26.54
CA ASN A 269 8.10 34.76 25.18
C ASN A 269 7.16 33.66 24.66
N ILE A 270 5.88 33.69 25.04
CA ILE A 270 4.82 32.81 24.56
C ILE A 270 4.04 33.58 23.48
N TYR A 271 4.39 33.37 22.23
CA TYR A 271 3.80 34.11 21.10
C TYR A 271 2.75 33.29 20.34
N TYR A 272 2.87 31.97 20.34
CA TYR A 272 1.99 31.07 19.58
C TYR A 272 1.17 30.16 20.50
N ILE A 273 0.01 29.69 20.01
CA ILE A 273 -0.87 28.77 20.76
C ILE A 273 -0.10 27.49 21.08
N GLY A 274 0.78 27.02 20.18
CA GLY A 274 1.61 25.86 20.41
C GLY A 274 2.64 26.01 21.55
N ASP A 275 3.14 27.23 21.81
CA ASP A 275 4.00 27.51 22.96
C ASP A 275 3.20 27.47 24.27
N LEU A 276 1.96 27.99 24.22
CA LEU A 276 1.09 28.10 25.39
C LEU A 276 0.64 26.73 25.90
N ILE A 277 0.22 25.83 25.02
CA ILE A 277 -0.27 24.50 25.43
C ILE A 277 0.81 23.59 26.00
N GLN A 278 2.08 23.83 25.72
CA GLN A 278 3.19 23.07 26.30
C GLN A 278 3.50 23.49 27.75
N ARG A 279 3.03 24.66 28.17
CA ARG A 279 3.22 25.12 29.56
C ARG A 279 2.21 24.44 30.50
N THR A 280 2.70 24.08 31.67
CA THR A 280 1.83 23.54 32.72
C THR A 280 1.17 24.69 33.51
N GLU A 281 0.05 24.39 34.16
CA GLU A 281 -0.66 25.36 35.01
C GLU A 281 0.27 25.97 36.10
N ASN A 282 1.11 25.12 36.68
CA ASN A 282 2.04 25.53 37.72
C ASN A 282 3.13 26.48 37.20
N GLU A 283 3.54 26.34 35.95
CA GLU A 283 4.50 27.26 35.33
C GLU A 283 3.85 28.62 35.04
N LEU A 284 2.62 28.62 34.50
CA LEU A 284 1.86 29.84 34.21
C LEU A 284 1.53 30.61 35.49
N LEU A 285 1.26 29.95 36.63
CA LEU A 285 1.01 30.58 37.91
C LEU A 285 2.28 31.23 38.53
N LYS A 286 3.48 30.80 38.13
CA LYS A 286 4.73 31.41 38.54
C LYS A 286 5.06 32.69 37.79
N THR A 287 4.37 32.92 36.65
CA THR A 287 4.56 34.13 35.83
C THR A 287 4.12 35.38 36.60
N PRO A 288 4.94 36.40 36.70
CA PRO A 288 4.57 37.65 37.38
C PRO A 288 3.35 38.28 36.67
N ASN A 289 2.40 38.74 37.48
CA ASN A 289 1.16 39.38 37.02
C ASN A 289 0.09 38.49 36.34
N LEU A 290 0.26 37.16 36.21
CA LEU A 290 -0.75 36.23 35.76
C LEU A 290 -1.51 35.66 36.97
N GLY A 291 -2.74 36.09 37.19
CA GLY A 291 -3.58 35.62 38.31
C GLY A 291 -4.42 34.37 37.98
N ARG A 292 -5.00 33.77 39.02
CA ARG A 292 -5.92 32.61 38.85
C ARG A 292 -7.11 32.88 37.93
N LYS A 293 -7.59 34.13 37.89
CA LYS A 293 -8.69 34.52 36.97
C LYS A 293 -8.26 34.46 35.51
N SER A 294 -7.07 34.97 35.17
CA SER A 294 -6.51 34.92 33.83
C SER A 294 -6.16 33.48 33.43
N LEU A 295 -5.73 32.63 34.35
CA LEU A 295 -5.49 31.20 34.05
C LEU A 295 -6.80 30.46 33.70
N ASN A 296 -7.90 30.74 34.42
CA ASN A 296 -9.19 30.14 34.12
C ASN A 296 -9.73 30.60 32.75
N GLU A 297 -9.59 31.89 32.44
CA GLU A 297 -9.91 32.44 31.11
C GLU A 297 -9.14 31.72 29.99
N ILE A 298 -7.83 31.52 30.13
CA ILE A 298 -6.98 30.81 29.19
C ILE A 298 -7.46 29.35 29.02
N LYS A 299 -7.79 28.67 30.13
CA LYS A 299 -8.29 27.29 30.09
C LYS A 299 -9.63 27.17 29.37
N GLU A 300 -10.57 28.07 29.62
CA GLU A 300 -11.88 28.06 28.96
C GLU A 300 -11.75 28.28 27.46
N VAL A 301 -10.90 29.22 27.04
CA VAL A 301 -10.69 29.52 25.63
C VAL A 301 -9.96 28.38 24.90
N LEU A 302 -8.99 27.72 25.57
CA LEU A 302 -8.32 26.55 25.02
C LEU A 302 -9.26 25.34 24.94
N ALA A 303 -10.06 25.09 25.99
CA ALA A 303 -11.06 24.01 26.03
C ALA A 303 -12.12 24.17 24.93
N ALA A 304 -12.58 25.39 24.65
CA ALA A 304 -13.51 25.68 23.55
C ALA A 304 -12.94 25.30 22.16
N ARG A 305 -11.62 25.23 22.04
CA ARG A 305 -10.88 24.80 20.82
C ARG A 305 -10.36 23.36 20.90
N GLY A 306 -10.74 22.60 21.93
CA GLY A 306 -10.31 21.20 22.13
C GLY A 306 -8.85 21.05 22.59
N LEU A 307 -8.23 22.11 23.10
CA LEU A 307 -6.83 22.14 23.54
C LEU A 307 -6.75 22.16 25.07
N THR A 308 -5.67 21.58 25.63
CA THR A 308 -5.42 21.57 27.07
C THR A 308 -3.98 21.98 27.38
N LEU A 309 -3.76 22.58 28.56
CA LEU A 309 -2.41 22.91 29.04
C LEU A 309 -1.65 21.64 29.42
N GLY A 310 -0.32 21.66 29.19
CA GLY A 310 0.57 20.54 29.50
C GLY A 310 0.66 19.48 28.39
N MET A 311 0.15 19.75 27.20
CA MET A 311 0.31 18.86 26.02
C MET A 311 1.77 18.91 25.52
N LYS A 312 2.40 17.76 25.34
CA LYS A 312 3.74 17.67 24.73
C LYS A 312 3.60 17.58 23.21
N LEU A 313 4.20 18.52 22.49
CA LEU A 313 4.32 18.49 21.04
C LEU A 313 5.70 17.98 20.65
N GLU A 314 5.76 16.90 19.86
CA GLU A 314 7.01 16.24 19.43
C GLU A 314 7.59 17.01 18.27
N ASN A 315 7.78 18.04 17.93
CA ASN A 315 8.43 18.83 16.88
C ASN A 315 8.00 20.31 16.92
N TRP A 316 8.02 20.89 18.12
CA TRP A 316 7.76 22.31 18.28
C TRP A 316 9.03 23.06 18.74
N PRO A 317 9.37 24.21 18.20
CA PRO A 317 8.73 24.93 17.08
C PRO A 317 9.09 24.33 15.70
N PRO A 318 8.15 24.37 14.71
CA PRO A 318 8.44 23.93 13.36
C PRO A 318 9.49 24.81 12.70
N ALA A 319 10.33 24.21 11.83
CA ALA A 319 11.36 24.94 11.09
C ALA A 319 10.74 26.04 10.23
N GLY A 320 11.10 27.31 10.49
CA GLY A 320 10.57 28.47 9.80
C GLY A 320 9.67 29.38 10.64
N LEU A 321 9.39 29.07 11.91
CA LEU A 321 8.73 30.00 12.80
C LEU A 321 9.76 31.02 13.31
N GLU A 322 9.78 32.22 12.75
CA GLU A 322 10.57 33.33 13.29
C GLU A 322 9.97 33.75 14.63
N LYS A 323 10.80 33.82 15.66
CA LYS A 323 10.43 34.48 16.93
C LYS A 323 10.33 35.97 16.65
N ALA A 324 9.11 36.50 16.65
CA ALA A 324 8.85 37.93 16.54
C ALA A 324 9.35 38.70 17.77
#